data_6d21feb6047f3265049a4d5694951932
#
_entry.id   6d21feb6047f3265049a4d5694951932
#
_cell.length_a   1.000
_cell.length_b   1.000
_cell.length_c   1.000
_cell.angle_alpha   90.00
_cell.angle_beta   90.00
_cell.angle_gamma   90.00
#
_symmetry.space_group_name_H-M   'P 1'
#
loop_
_entity.id
_entity.type
_entity.pdbx_description
1 polymer ?
#
loop_
_entity_poly.entity_id
_entity_poly.type
_entity_poly.pdbx_seq_one_letter_code
_entity_poly.pdbx_strand_id
1 'polypeptide(L)'
;MKDEIRTMKKIIKDGIVVTMNAAGDVWDHGYVMFEDTKILAAGPEDELEKALQELTAQGILKAGETFEEIDAKRAIVIPGLVNTHCHLGMIPFRGLGDDCKDRLRVFLLPMENQAMDAEMARLSTRYAIGELLLSGVTTVLDMYYFEEVVAKVMDEMGIRGIAGETVMEKDSCDSKNADEAIERGIALIEAYKDHPRVSGAITPHGTTTCSPETLKRAYEEDVKAGTVFTLHVAEMDYEMTQLREQYGMTPIEFMEHIGAVSYTHLR
;
A
#
# COMPACT_ATOMS: atom_id res chain seq x y z
N MET A 1 -4.15 0.01 35.45
CA MET A 1 -4.58 -1.31 34.96
C MET A 1 -4.74 -1.12 33.45
N LYS A 2 -3.83 -1.69 32.65
CA LYS A 2 -4.05 -1.81 31.20
C LYS A 2 -5.08 -2.93 31.07
N ASP A 3 -6.29 -2.60 30.64
CA ASP A 3 -7.23 -3.62 30.18
C ASP A 3 -6.53 -4.41 29.08
N GLU A 4 -6.20 -5.67 29.35
CA GLU A 4 -5.82 -6.61 28.30
C GLU A 4 -7.04 -6.69 27.37
N ILE A 5 -6.96 -6.02 26.23
CA ILE A 5 -7.91 -6.22 25.14
C ILE A 5 -7.74 -7.70 24.77
N ARG A 6 -8.65 -8.53 25.25
CA ARG A 6 -8.67 -9.95 24.95
C ARG A 6 -9.02 -10.06 23.47
N THR A 7 -8.00 -10.27 22.63
CA THR A 7 -8.18 -10.52 21.21
C THR A 7 -9.08 -11.72 21.03
N MET A 8 -10.25 -11.51 20.45
CA MET A 8 -11.22 -12.58 20.22
C MET A 8 -10.88 -13.26 18.91
N LYS A 9 -10.56 -14.55 18.98
CA LYS A 9 -10.36 -15.35 17.78
C LYS A 9 -11.68 -15.48 17.03
N LYS A 10 -11.63 -15.41 15.72
CA LYS A 10 -12.79 -15.46 14.84
C LYS A 10 -12.69 -16.62 13.87
N ILE A 11 -13.84 -17.16 13.49
CA ILE A 11 -13.94 -18.18 12.47
C ILE A 11 -15.07 -17.83 11.49
N ILE A 12 -14.74 -17.76 10.21
CA ILE A 12 -15.72 -17.72 9.13
C ILE A 12 -16.03 -19.16 8.75
N LYS A 13 -17.31 -19.50 8.62
CA LYS A 13 -17.81 -20.81 8.25
C LYS A 13 -18.81 -20.73 7.09
N ASP A 14 -19.10 -21.87 6.48
CA ASP A 14 -20.05 -22.02 5.37
C ASP A 14 -19.80 -21.02 4.22
N GLY A 15 -18.52 -20.77 3.91
CA GLY A 15 -18.11 -19.94 2.80
C GLY A 15 -17.61 -20.73 1.60
N ILE A 16 -17.74 -20.17 0.40
CA ILE A 16 -16.97 -20.61 -0.76
C ILE A 16 -15.60 -19.94 -0.65
N VAL A 17 -14.62 -20.66 -0.09
CA VAL A 17 -13.30 -20.10 0.17
C VAL A 17 -12.41 -20.24 -1.05
N VAL A 18 -12.00 -19.09 -1.62
CA VAL A 18 -11.04 -19.00 -2.73
C VAL A 18 -9.73 -18.48 -2.19
N THR A 19 -8.73 -19.34 -2.05
CA THR A 19 -7.52 -19.02 -1.28
C THR A 19 -6.56 -18.09 -1.99
N MET A 20 -6.59 -18.02 -3.30
CA MET A 20 -5.61 -17.32 -4.16
C MET A 20 -4.17 -17.80 -3.92
N ASN A 21 -3.98 -18.99 -3.34
CA ASN A 21 -2.66 -19.60 -3.19
C ASN A 21 -2.11 -20.15 -4.52
N ALA A 22 -0.85 -20.58 -4.52
CA ALA A 22 -0.19 -21.08 -5.72
C ALA A 22 -0.85 -22.34 -6.31
N ALA A 23 -1.56 -23.14 -5.49
CA ALA A 23 -2.30 -24.31 -5.92
C ALA A 23 -3.67 -23.98 -6.52
N GLY A 24 -4.18 -22.75 -6.27
CA GLY A 24 -5.50 -22.33 -6.73
C GLY A 24 -6.64 -23.04 -5.99
N ASP A 25 -6.44 -23.40 -4.72
CA ASP A 25 -7.43 -24.13 -3.94
C ASP A 25 -8.73 -23.33 -3.78
N VAL A 26 -9.85 -24.03 -4.02
CA VAL A 26 -11.21 -23.54 -3.81
C VAL A 26 -11.99 -24.57 -3.02
N TRP A 27 -12.61 -24.17 -1.92
CA TRP A 27 -13.43 -25.03 -1.09
C TRP A 27 -14.88 -24.54 -1.08
N ASP A 28 -15.80 -25.34 -1.60
CA ASP A 28 -17.22 -25.00 -1.68
C ASP A 28 -17.87 -24.81 -0.31
N HIS A 29 -17.42 -25.54 0.69
CA HIS A 29 -17.72 -25.38 2.10
C HIS A 29 -16.39 -25.26 2.83
N GLY A 30 -15.95 -24.06 3.07
CA GLY A 30 -14.67 -23.78 3.70
C GLY A 30 -14.80 -22.96 4.97
N TYR A 31 -13.74 -23.00 5.76
CA TYR A 31 -13.58 -22.14 6.93
C TYR A 31 -12.29 -21.33 6.85
N VAL A 32 -12.28 -20.18 7.56
CA VAL A 32 -11.08 -19.38 7.81
C VAL A 32 -11.07 -18.98 9.28
N MET A 33 -10.04 -19.40 10.01
CA MET A 33 -9.79 -19.00 11.41
C MET A 33 -8.72 -17.92 11.45
N PHE A 34 -8.93 -16.89 12.25
CA PHE A 34 -7.96 -15.80 12.40
C PHE A 34 -8.02 -15.18 13.80
N GLU A 35 -6.91 -14.57 14.17
CA GLU A 35 -6.75 -13.75 15.37
C GLU A 35 -6.03 -12.47 14.97
N ASP A 36 -6.64 -11.33 15.26
CA ASP A 36 -6.14 -10.01 14.83
C ASP A 36 -5.77 -9.97 13.33
N THR A 37 -4.47 -9.93 13.05
CA THR A 37 -3.90 -9.76 11.72
C THR A 37 -3.39 -11.07 11.11
N LYS A 38 -3.62 -12.22 11.79
CA LYS A 38 -3.06 -13.51 11.37
C LYS A 38 -4.14 -14.54 11.11
N ILE A 39 -4.07 -15.18 9.95
CA ILE A 39 -4.83 -16.40 9.67
C ILE A 39 -4.15 -17.54 10.45
N LEU A 40 -4.92 -18.25 11.27
CA LEU A 40 -4.46 -19.39 12.05
C LEU A 40 -4.58 -20.69 11.26
N ALA A 41 -5.70 -20.86 10.55
CA ALA A 41 -5.95 -21.97 9.66
C ALA A 41 -7.05 -21.62 8.65
N ALA A 42 -7.02 -22.28 7.50
CA ALA A 42 -8.10 -22.27 6.52
C ALA A 42 -8.15 -23.64 5.84
N GLY A 43 -9.33 -24.12 5.49
CA GLY A 43 -9.50 -25.42 4.87
C GLY A 43 -10.96 -25.73 4.54
N PRO A 44 -11.22 -26.93 3.99
CA PRO A 44 -12.57 -27.43 3.85
C PRO A 44 -13.19 -27.71 5.24
N GLU A 45 -14.49 -27.50 5.37
CA GLU A 45 -15.17 -27.49 6.68
C GLU A 45 -15.13 -28.84 7.39
N ASP A 46 -15.06 -29.94 6.66
CA ASP A 46 -14.91 -31.30 7.20
C ASP A 46 -13.53 -31.55 7.84
N GLU A 47 -12.53 -30.73 7.58
CA GLU A 47 -11.21 -30.76 8.24
C GLU A 47 -11.10 -29.83 9.46
N LEU A 48 -12.14 -29.06 9.79
CA LEU A 48 -12.11 -28.06 10.86
C LEU A 48 -11.75 -28.68 12.23
N GLU A 49 -12.34 -29.81 12.59
CA GLU A 49 -12.05 -30.46 13.87
C GLU A 49 -10.59 -30.88 14.00
N LYS A 50 -10.02 -31.39 12.91
CA LYS A 50 -8.59 -31.75 12.85
C LYS A 50 -7.71 -30.53 13.04
N ALA A 51 -8.01 -29.43 12.34
CA ALA A 51 -7.25 -28.16 12.48
C ALA A 51 -7.31 -27.62 13.93
N LEU A 52 -8.47 -27.66 14.58
CA LEU A 52 -8.62 -27.28 16.00
C LEU A 52 -7.75 -28.11 16.93
N GLN A 53 -7.71 -29.44 16.71
CA GLN A 53 -6.85 -30.34 17.48
C GLN A 53 -5.37 -30.04 17.28
N GLU A 54 -4.94 -29.83 16.02
CA GLU A 54 -3.55 -29.50 15.69
C GLU A 54 -3.11 -28.15 16.30
N LEU A 55 -3.93 -27.12 16.19
CA LEU A 55 -3.64 -25.80 16.80
C LEU A 55 -3.60 -25.87 18.34
N THR A 56 -4.44 -26.73 18.93
CA THR A 56 -4.41 -26.97 20.40
C THR A 56 -3.14 -27.70 20.80
N ALA A 57 -2.74 -28.74 20.06
CA ALA A 57 -1.50 -29.47 20.30
C ALA A 57 -0.25 -28.60 20.17
N GLN A 58 -0.28 -27.61 19.28
CA GLN A 58 0.78 -26.60 19.09
C GLN A 58 0.76 -25.50 20.18
N GLY A 59 -0.23 -25.48 21.07
CA GLY A 59 -0.39 -24.45 22.10
C GLY A 59 -0.86 -23.09 21.58
N ILE A 60 -1.31 -23.02 20.33
CA ILE A 60 -1.88 -21.80 19.70
C ILE A 60 -3.31 -21.58 20.23
N LEU A 61 -4.06 -22.64 20.43
CA LEU A 61 -5.37 -22.63 21.05
C LEU A 61 -5.33 -23.25 22.44
N LYS A 62 -6.18 -22.77 23.35
CA LYS A 62 -6.46 -23.42 24.63
C LYS A 62 -7.57 -24.45 24.43
N ALA A 63 -7.54 -25.54 25.23
CA ALA A 63 -8.62 -26.52 25.21
C ALA A 63 -9.95 -25.85 25.58
N GLY A 64 -10.97 -26.00 24.74
CA GLY A 64 -12.28 -25.39 24.91
C GLY A 64 -12.35 -23.88 24.61
N GLU A 65 -11.38 -23.34 23.92
CA GLU A 65 -11.40 -21.94 23.49
C GLU A 65 -12.58 -21.67 22.54
N THR A 66 -13.28 -20.57 22.76
CA THR A 66 -14.44 -20.15 21.95
C THR A 66 -14.03 -19.13 20.91
N PHE A 67 -14.69 -19.19 19.76
CA PHE A 67 -14.52 -18.26 18.65
C PHE A 67 -15.78 -17.40 18.47
N GLU A 68 -15.60 -16.18 18.00
CA GLU A 68 -16.70 -15.46 17.35
C GLU A 68 -16.95 -16.09 15.98
N GLU A 69 -18.13 -16.68 15.80
CA GLU A 69 -18.48 -17.33 14.53
C GLU A 69 -19.14 -16.33 13.58
N ILE A 70 -18.67 -16.33 12.35
CA ILE A 70 -19.21 -15.56 11.23
C ILE A 70 -19.74 -16.55 10.22
N ASP A 71 -21.06 -16.61 10.06
CA ASP A 71 -21.72 -17.42 9.05
C ASP A 71 -21.65 -16.68 7.68
N ALA A 72 -20.87 -17.20 6.77
CA ALA A 72 -20.72 -16.64 5.43
C ALA A 72 -21.95 -16.89 4.53
N LYS A 73 -22.88 -17.76 4.92
CA LYS A 73 -24.11 -18.03 4.16
C LYS A 73 -23.86 -18.29 2.67
N ARG A 74 -22.88 -19.10 2.40
CA ARG A 74 -22.46 -19.43 1.03
C ARG A 74 -21.89 -18.25 0.24
N ALA A 75 -21.52 -17.15 0.88
CA ALA A 75 -20.79 -16.06 0.24
C ALA A 75 -19.37 -16.50 -0.13
N ILE A 76 -18.80 -15.84 -1.13
CA ILE A 76 -17.40 -16.03 -1.52
C ILE A 76 -16.51 -15.36 -0.49
N VAL A 77 -15.57 -16.11 0.07
CA VAL A 77 -14.53 -15.63 1.00
C VAL A 77 -13.20 -15.63 0.27
N ILE A 78 -12.63 -14.45 0.11
CA ILE A 78 -11.35 -14.24 -0.58
C ILE A 78 -10.41 -13.43 0.32
N PRO A 79 -9.08 -13.47 0.08
CA PRO A 79 -8.18 -12.48 0.65
C PRO A 79 -8.62 -11.07 0.28
N GLY A 80 -8.43 -10.10 1.17
CA GLY A 80 -8.71 -8.71 0.87
C GLY A 80 -7.94 -8.23 -0.36
N LEU A 81 -8.57 -7.38 -1.17
CA LEU A 81 -7.95 -6.83 -2.37
C LEU A 81 -6.75 -5.94 -2.01
N VAL A 82 -5.75 -5.94 -2.88
CA VAL A 82 -4.54 -5.11 -2.75
C VAL A 82 -4.54 -4.05 -3.83
N ASN A 83 -4.53 -2.79 -3.44
CA ASN A 83 -4.30 -1.66 -4.34
C ASN A 83 -2.82 -1.31 -4.31
N THR A 84 -2.10 -1.64 -5.38
CA THR A 84 -0.65 -1.48 -5.47
C THR A 84 -0.19 -0.09 -5.93
N HIS A 85 -1.12 0.83 -6.16
CA HIS A 85 -0.82 2.23 -6.48
C HIS A 85 -2.04 3.12 -6.25
N CYS A 86 -1.93 4.07 -5.35
CA CYS A 86 -2.95 5.06 -5.08
C CYS A 86 -2.36 6.37 -4.55
N HIS A 87 -3.24 7.39 -4.44
CA HIS A 87 -2.95 8.72 -3.91
C HIS A 87 -4.07 9.09 -2.94
N LEU A 88 -3.99 8.58 -1.70
CA LEU A 88 -5.08 8.70 -0.72
C LEU A 88 -5.42 10.14 -0.38
N GLY A 89 -4.40 11.00 -0.31
CA GLY A 89 -4.57 12.42 -0.06
C GLY A 89 -5.24 13.19 -1.20
N MET A 90 -5.27 12.65 -2.42
CA MET A 90 -5.70 13.34 -3.64
C MET A 90 -7.22 13.43 -3.84
N ILE A 91 -8.02 12.83 -2.97
CA ILE A 91 -9.49 12.76 -3.07
C ILE A 91 -10.15 14.12 -3.35
N PRO A 92 -9.74 15.25 -2.75
CA PRO A 92 -10.38 16.55 -3.01
C PRO A 92 -10.26 17.03 -4.46
N PHE A 93 -9.28 16.51 -5.19
CA PHE A 93 -9.00 16.89 -6.59
C PHE A 93 -9.61 15.92 -7.61
N ARG A 94 -10.34 14.89 -7.16
CA ARG A 94 -10.98 13.90 -8.03
C ARG A 94 -11.98 14.57 -8.98
N GLY A 95 -11.83 14.31 -10.29
CA GLY A 95 -12.71 14.85 -11.33
C GLY A 95 -12.49 16.33 -11.65
N LEU A 96 -11.57 17.03 -10.96
CA LEU A 96 -11.25 18.42 -11.29
C LEU A 96 -10.31 18.48 -12.51
N GLY A 97 -10.56 19.41 -13.42
CA GLY A 97 -9.70 19.66 -14.58
C GLY A 97 -9.68 18.53 -15.63
N ASP A 98 -10.69 17.66 -15.71
CA ASP A 98 -10.73 16.53 -16.65
C ASP A 98 -10.77 16.97 -18.12
N ASP A 99 -11.21 18.19 -18.41
CA ASP A 99 -11.19 18.86 -19.73
C ASP A 99 -9.89 19.61 -20.03
N CYS A 100 -8.95 19.64 -19.09
CA CYS A 100 -7.69 20.33 -19.21
C CYS A 100 -6.67 19.46 -19.98
N LYS A 101 -6.12 20.00 -21.09
CA LYS A 101 -4.96 19.37 -21.73
C LYS A 101 -3.78 19.44 -20.73
N ASP A 102 -3.02 18.38 -20.59
CA ASP A 102 -1.90 18.35 -19.66
C ASP A 102 -2.34 18.69 -18.21
N ARG A 103 -3.45 18.06 -17.80
CA ARG A 103 -4.08 18.24 -16.49
C ARG A 103 -3.08 18.17 -15.33
N LEU A 104 -2.11 17.25 -15.39
CA LEU A 104 -1.13 17.05 -14.34
C LEU A 104 -0.29 18.31 -14.08
N ARG A 105 0.38 18.84 -15.12
CA ARG A 105 1.37 19.91 -14.94
C ARG A 105 0.76 21.29 -14.82
N VAL A 106 -0.36 21.55 -15.54
CA VAL A 106 -0.93 22.91 -15.56
C VAL A 106 -2.06 23.11 -14.56
N PHE A 107 -2.60 22.02 -14.01
CA PHE A 107 -3.72 22.11 -13.08
C PHE A 107 -3.43 21.40 -11.75
N LEU A 108 -3.19 20.08 -11.74
CA LEU A 108 -3.10 19.31 -10.50
C LEU A 108 -1.90 19.71 -9.63
N LEU A 109 -0.67 19.61 -10.14
CA LEU A 109 0.52 19.95 -9.36
C LEU A 109 0.49 21.39 -8.80
N PRO A 110 0.07 22.42 -9.57
CA PRO A 110 -0.10 23.76 -9.00
C PRO A 110 -1.21 23.87 -7.96
N MET A 111 -2.31 23.12 -8.14
CA MET A 111 -3.43 23.10 -7.19
C MET A 111 -3.04 22.42 -5.89
N GLU A 112 -2.36 21.28 -5.96
CA GLU A 112 -1.84 20.56 -4.80
C GLU A 112 -0.88 21.43 -3.98
N ASN A 113 0.07 22.07 -4.65
CA ASN A 113 1.02 22.97 -3.99
C ASN A 113 0.37 24.17 -3.27
N GLN A 114 -0.80 24.61 -3.73
CA GLN A 114 -1.53 25.72 -3.11
C GLN A 114 -2.50 25.28 -2.01
N ALA A 115 -3.13 24.12 -2.17
CA ALA A 115 -4.29 23.76 -1.37
C ALA A 115 -4.03 22.62 -0.40
N MET A 116 -3.02 21.75 -0.67
CA MET A 116 -2.75 20.61 0.20
C MET A 116 -2.00 21.06 1.45
N ASP A 117 -2.51 20.60 2.58
CA ASP A 117 -1.86 20.70 3.88
C ASP A 117 -2.08 19.41 4.68
N ALA A 118 -1.44 19.29 5.83
CA ALA A 118 -1.50 18.11 6.68
C ALA A 118 -2.93 17.76 7.14
N GLU A 119 -3.79 18.74 7.37
CA GLU A 119 -5.18 18.50 7.78
C GLU A 119 -6.03 18.02 6.61
N MET A 120 -5.86 18.57 5.42
CA MET A 120 -6.50 18.09 4.20
C MET A 120 -6.02 16.67 3.87
N ALA A 121 -4.72 16.38 3.95
CA ALA A 121 -4.17 15.05 3.78
C ALA A 121 -4.82 14.06 4.76
N ARG A 122 -4.94 14.42 6.04
CA ARG A 122 -5.57 13.60 7.07
C ARG A 122 -7.03 13.27 6.77
N LEU A 123 -7.83 14.28 6.43
CA LEU A 123 -9.26 14.10 6.15
C LEU A 123 -9.49 13.30 4.87
N SER A 124 -8.75 13.61 3.83
CA SER A 124 -8.82 12.94 2.53
C SER A 124 -8.45 11.47 2.63
N THR A 125 -7.36 11.17 3.34
CA THR A 125 -6.92 9.79 3.58
C THR A 125 -7.97 8.98 4.34
N ARG A 126 -8.60 9.56 5.37
CA ARG A 126 -9.69 8.90 6.11
C ARG A 126 -10.87 8.56 5.17
N TYR A 127 -11.25 9.50 4.32
CA TYR A 127 -12.33 9.28 3.35
C TYR A 127 -11.95 8.19 2.35
N ALA A 128 -10.76 8.29 1.74
CA ALA A 128 -10.25 7.31 0.77
C ALA A 128 -10.19 5.89 1.33
N ILE A 129 -9.65 5.73 2.55
CA ILE A 129 -9.58 4.42 3.22
C ILE A 129 -10.99 3.88 3.48
N GLY A 130 -11.95 4.72 3.86
CA GLY A 130 -13.34 4.31 4.03
C GLY A 130 -13.94 3.74 2.73
N GLU A 131 -13.76 4.41 1.58
CA GLU A 131 -14.19 3.90 0.28
C GLU A 131 -13.49 2.58 -0.10
N LEU A 132 -12.18 2.49 0.15
CA LEU A 132 -11.39 1.30 -0.16
C LEU A 132 -11.86 0.09 0.67
N LEU A 133 -12.03 0.25 1.97
CA LEU A 133 -12.53 -0.83 2.84
C LEU A 133 -13.93 -1.29 2.45
N LEU A 134 -14.83 -0.36 2.11
CA LEU A 134 -16.17 -0.69 1.61
C LEU A 134 -16.13 -1.41 0.25
N SER A 135 -15.07 -1.24 -0.52
CA SER A 135 -14.83 -1.92 -1.80
C SER A 135 -14.06 -3.24 -1.64
N GLY A 136 -13.73 -3.64 -0.40
CA GLY A 136 -12.98 -4.88 -0.12
C GLY A 136 -11.45 -4.76 -0.26
N VAL A 137 -10.92 -3.55 -0.44
CA VAL A 137 -9.47 -3.30 -0.44
C VAL A 137 -8.98 -3.22 1.00
N THR A 138 -8.02 -4.05 1.37
CA THR A 138 -7.47 -4.15 2.73
C THR A 138 -5.99 -3.80 2.83
N THR A 139 -5.33 -3.63 1.67
CA THR A 139 -3.91 -3.27 1.59
C THR A 139 -3.71 -2.24 0.49
N VAL A 140 -2.93 -1.21 0.76
CA VAL A 140 -2.64 -0.14 -0.20
C VAL A 140 -1.14 0.15 -0.27
N LEU A 141 -0.68 0.59 -1.44
CA LEU A 141 0.58 1.29 -1.61
C LEU A 141 0.23 2.71 -2.04
N ASP A 142 0.43 3.64 -1.12
CA ASP A 142 0.21 5.06 -1.36
C ASP A 142 1.49 5.76 -1.80
N MET A 143 1.33 6.81 -2.56
CA MET A 143 2.39 7.66 -3.05
C MET A 143 1.84 9.07 -3.10
N TYR A 144 2.13 9.88 -2.09
CA TYR A 144 1.60 11.23 -2.03
C TYR A 144 2.45 12.14 -1.13
N TYR A 145 1.86 13.19 -0.61
CA TYR A 145 2.48 14.18 0.29
C TYR A 145 1.98 14.00 1.73
N PHE A 146 2.76 14.49 2.71
CA PHE A 146 2.44 14.36 4.13
C PHE A 146 2.29 12.91 4.59
N GLU A 147 3.13 12.02 4.09
CA GLU A 147 2.98 10.58 4.30
C GLU A 147 3.12 10.13 5.76
N GLU A 148 3.74 10.92 6.63
CA GLU A 148 3.71 10.69 8.07
C GLU A 148 2.30 10.85 8.67
N VAL A 149 1.47 11.72 8.06
CA VAL A 149 0.05 11.88 8.43
C VAL A 149 -0.77 10.74 7.84
N VAL A 150 -0.51 10.37 6.59
CA VAL A 150 -1.17 9.25 5.89
C VAL A 150 -0.92 7.93 6.64
N ALA A 151 0.33 7.64 6.97
CA ALA A 151 0.71 6.43 7.73
C ALA A 151 -0.01 6.32 9.08
N LYS A 152 -0.12 7.44 9.80
CA LYS A 152 -0.87 7.50 11.06
C LYS A 152 -2.35 7.21 10.85
N VAL A 153 -2.96 7.76 9.79
CA VAL A 153 -4.37 7.48 9.47
C VAL A 153 -4.57 6.03 9.04
N MET A 154 -3.63 5.44 8.28
CA MET A 154 -3.67 4.01 7.94
C MET A 154 -3.71 3.14 9.22
N ASP A 155 -2.87 3.46 10.21
CA ASP A 155 -2.88 2.73 11.50
C ASP A 155 -4.18 2.94 12.27
N GLU A 156 -4.64 4.18 12.42
CA GLU A 156 -5.90 4.52 13.11
C GLU A 156 -7.12 3.82 12.52
N MET A 157 -7.17 3.68 11.20
CA MET A 157 -8.29 3.02 10.49
C MET A 157 -8.12 1.51 10.32
N GLY A 158 -6.94 0.97 10.64
CA GLY A 158 -6.66 -0.46 10.64
C GLY A 158 -6.40 -1.07 9.27
N ILE A 159 -6.18 -0.28 8.22
CA ILE A 159 -5.78 -0.78 6.90
C ILE A 159 -4.29 -1.14 6.89
N ARG A 160 -3.89 -2.11 6.07
CA ARG A 160 -2.48 -2.35 5.76
C ARG A 160 -2.02 -1.36 4.70
N GLY A 161 -0.81 -0.83 4.85
CA GLY A 161 -0.33 0.12 3.86
C GLY A 161 1.17 0.30 3.84
N ILE A 162 1.63 0.72 2.67
CA ILE A 162 2.95 1.29 2.48
C ILE A 162 2.71 2.78 2.19
N ALA A 163 3.21 3.64 3.06
CA ALA A 163 3.16 5.08 2.91
C ALA A 163 4.44 5.53 2.20
N GLY A 164 4.29 6.03 0.98
CA GLY A 164 5.40 6.38 0.10
C GLY A 164 5.57 7.90 -0.03
N GLU A 165 6.58 8.45 0.62
CA GLU A 165 6.88 9.88 0.53
C GLU A 165 7.28 10.28 -0.88
N THR A 166 6.51 11.17 -1.51
CA THR A 166 6.76 11.61 -2.88
C THR A 166 7.96 12.54 -2.97
N VAL A 167 8.89 12.20 -3.87
CA VAL A 167 10.10 12.99 -4.11
C VAL A 167 10.03 13.69 -5.46
N MET A 168 10.30 15.01 -5.48
CA MET A 168 10.48 15.83 -6.68
C MET A 168 11.67 16.77 -6.52
N GLU A 169 12.33 17.15 -7.65
CA GLU A 169 13.43 18.14 -7.63
C GLU A 169 12.98 19.52 -7.17
N LYS A 170 11.77 19.90 -7.58
CA LYS A 170 11.18 21.17 -7.20
C LYS A 170 10.44 21.04 -5.87
N ASP A 171 10.19 22.18 -5.27
CA ASP A 171 9.35 22.29 -4.10
C ASP A 171 7.95 21.69 -4.32
N SER A 172 7.49 20.96 -3.33
CA SER A 172 6.15 20.43 -3.19
C SER A 172 5.43 21.12 -2.02
N CYS A 173 4.18 20.74 -1.77
CA CYS A 173 3.42 21.30 -0.64
C CYS A 173 3.99 20.95 0.74
N ASP A 174 4.86 19.95 0.84
CA ASP A 174 5.45 19.47 2.10
C ASP A 174 6.98 19.40 2.14
N SER A 175 7.66 19.55 1.00
CA SER A 175 9.12 19.46 0.90
C SER A 175 9.68 20.53 -0.04
N LYS A 176 10.80 21.15 0.32
CA LYS A 176 11.42 22.25 -0.45
C LYS A 176 12.25 21.75 -1.63
N ASN A 177 12.71 20.53 -1.59
CA ASN A 177 13.56 19.91 -2.59
C ASN A 177 13.62 18.40 -2.39
N ALA A 178 14.25 17.69 -3.34
CA ALA A 178 14.39 16.24 -3.31
C ALA A 178 15.12 15.71 -2.07
N ASP A 179 16.13 16.42 -1.57
CA ASP A 179 16.88 15.97 -0.39
C ASP A 179 15.99 15.94 0.86
N GLU A 180 15.20 17.00 1.09
CA GLU A 180 14.26 17.06 2.21
C GLU A 180 13.19 15.95 2.10
N ALA A 181 12.65 15.72 0.91
CA ALA A 181 11.66 14.65 0.67
C ALA A 181 12.26 13.26 0.94
N ILE A 182 13.49 12.98 0.46
CA ILE A 182 14.17 11.71 0.74
C ILE A 182 14.42 11.52 2.24
N GLU A 183 14.84 12.58 2.95
CA GLU A 183 15.06 12.51 4.40
C GLU A 183 13.75 12.24 5.17
N ARG A 184 12.62 12.82 4.74
CA ARG A 184 11.30 12.50 5.28
C ARG A 184 10.92 11.05 5.04
N GLY A 185 11.15 10.53 3.83
CA GLY A 185 10.92 9.12 3.50
C GLY A 185 11.77 8.17 4.35
N ILE A 186 13.07 8.47 4.54
CA ILE A 186 13.95 7.69 5.42
C ILE A 186 13.43 7.72 6.88
N ALA A 187 13.02 8.88 7.37
CA ALA A 187 12.45 9.00 8.71
C ALA A 187 11.14 8.19 8.85
N LEU A 188 10.30 8.19 7.82
CA LEU A 188 9.07 7.41 7.77
C LEU A 188 9.34 5.90 7.79
N ILE A 189 10.30 5.42 7.00
CA ILE A 189 10.74 4.02 6.99
C ILE A 189 11.18 3.60 8.39
N GLU A 190 12.05 4.39 9.03
CA GLU A 190 12.55 4.07 10.38
C GLU A 190 11.44 4.10 11.44
N ALA A 191 10.51 5.05 11.36
CA ALA A 191 9.40 5.17 12.30
C ALA A 191 8.44 3.97 12.27
N TYR A 192 8.28 3.33 11.12
CA TYR A 192 7.34 2.24 10.91
C TYR A 192 7.99 0.87 10.64
N LYS A 193 9.30 0.72 10.79
CA LYS A 193 10.03 -0.52 10.46
C LYS A 193 9.52 -1.78 11.18
N ASP A 194 9.06 -1.63 12.42
CA ASP A 194 8.57 -2.74 13.24
C ASP A 194 7.03 -2.73 13.38
N HIS A 195 6.35 -1.85 12.63
CA HIS A 195 4.90 -1.73 12.72
C HIS A 195 4.20 -2.89 11.99
N PRO A 196 3.16 -3.53 12.60
CA PRO A 196 2.59 -4.76 12.08
C PRO A 196 1.76 -4.60 10.80
N ARG A 197 1.33 -3.38 10.44
CA ARG A 197 0.43 -3.12 9.31
C ARG A 197 0.90 -2.03 8.37
N VAL A 198 1.70 -1.09 8.84
CA VAL A 198 2.14 0.07 8.05
C VAL A 198 3.65 0.04 7.91
N SER A 199 4.15 0.39 6.74
CA SER A 199 5.58 0.61 6.47
C SER A 199 5.78 1.88 5.66
N GLY A 200 6.98 2.43 5.68
CA GLY A 200 7.37 3.58 4.87
C GLY A 200 8.09 3.17 3.59
N ALA A 201 8.09 4.06 2.61
CA ALA A 201 8.89 3.98 1.39
C ALA A 201 9.26 5.39 0.89
N ILE A 202 10.22 5.46 -0.03
CA ILE A 202 10.56 6.67 -0.77
C ILE A 202 10.05 6.49 -2.19
N THR A 203 9.17 7.37 -2.65
CA THR A 203 8.50 7.21 -3.93
C THR A 203 8.79 8.40 -4.85
N PRO A 204 9.86 8.35 -5.66
CA PRO A 204 10.12 9.40 -6.65
C PRO A 204 8.93 9.55 -7.57
N HIS A 205 8.50 10.80 -7.80
CA HIS A 205 7.31 11.07 -8.60
C HIS A 205 7.41 10.51 -10.02
N GLY A 206 8.53 10.74 -10.70
CA GLY A 206 8.71 10.21 -12.04
C GLY A 206 9.99 10.69 -12.72
N THR A 207 10.27 10.13 -13.90
CA THR A 207 11.51 10.37 -14.66
C THR A 207 11.65 11.80 -15.20
N THR A 208 10.59 12.60 -15.21
CA THR A 208 10.60 14.01 -15.67
C THR A 208 10.57 15.02 -14.53
N THR A 209 10.34 14.57 -13.32
CA THR A 209 10.25 15.40 -12.12
C THR A 209 11.40 15.17 -11.16
N CYS A 210 12.20 14.11 -11.39
CA CYS A 210 13.40 13.77 -10.62
C CYS A 210 14.63 13.69 -11.52
N SER A 211 15.79 14.06 -10.98
CA SER A 211 17.07 13.83 -11.66
C SER A 211 17.47 12.34 -11.61
N PRO A 212 18.38 11.89 -12.50
CA PRO A 212 18.91 10.54 -12.45
C PRO A 212 19.53 10.20 -11.09
N GLU A 213 20.20 11.16 -10.47
CA GLU A 213 20.85 11.05 -9.17
C GLU A 213 19.81 10.85 -8.04
N THR A 214 18.73 11.62 -8.07
CA THR A 214 17.62 11.51 -7.13
C THR A 214 16.91 10.17 -7.25
N LEU A 215 16.59 9.72 -8.47
CA LEU A 215 15.98 8.42 -8.74
C LEU A 215 16.83 7.27 -8.21
N LYS A 216 18.14 7.33 -8.50
CA LYS A 216 19.09 6.31 -8.04
C LYS A 216 19.21 6.29 -6.52
N ARG A 217 19.35 7.45 -5.88
CA ARG A 217 19.45 7.56 -4.42
C ARG A 217 18.20 7.02 -3.73
N ALA A 218 17.01 7.38 -4.19
CA ALA A 218 15.76 6.87 -3.63
C ALA A 218 15.69 5.34 -3.75
N TYR A 219 16.02 4.78 -4.92
CA TYR A 219 16.11 3.34 -5.12
C TYR A 219 17.08 2.65 -4.15
N GLU A 220 18.29 3.19 -4.00
CA GLU A 220 19.32 2.63 -3.12
C GLU A 220 18.89 2.64 -1.65
N GLU A 221 18.22 3.69 -1.18
CA GLU A 221 17.69 3.76 0.19
C GLU A 221 16.54 2.78 0.42
N ASP A 222 15.60 2.62 -0.52
CA ASP A 222 14.53 1.64 -0.42
C ASP A 222 15.06 0.20 -0.42
N VAL A 223 16.02 -0.11 -1.29
CA VAL A 223 16.69 -1.43 -1.32
C VAL A 223 17.40 -1.71 0.00
N LYS A 224 18.13 -0.75 0.54
CA LYS A 224 18.83 -0.85 1.82
C LYS A 224 17.85 -1.08 2.98
N ALA A 225 16.70 -0.42 2.94
CA ALA A 225 15.64 -0.58 3.94
C ALA A 225 14.82 -1.86 3.76
N GLY A 226 14.90 -2.52 2.59
CA GLY A 226 14.10 -3.70 2.27
C GLY A 226 12.62 -3.36 2.03
N THR A 227 12.32 -2.13 1.63
CA THR A 227 10.97 -1.67 1.27
C THR A 227 10.76 -1.68 -0.25
N VAL A 228 9.58 -1.24 -0.72
CA VAL A 228 9.26 -1.21 -2.14
C VAL A 228 9.69 0.11 -2.77
N PHE A 229 10.25 0.02 -3.97
CA PHE A 229 10.51 1.16 -4.84
C PHE A 229 9.42 1.26 -5.91
N THR A 230 8.81 2.42 -6.07
CA THR A 230 7.77 2.68 -7.07
C THR A 230 7.84 4.13 -7.55
N LEU A 231 7.42 4.36 -8.78
CA LEU A 231 7.34 5.69 -9.40
C LEU A 231 6.36 5.66 -10.58
N HIS A 232 5.97 6.84 -11.08
CA HIS A 232 5.31 6.96 -12.37
C HIS A 232 6.34 6.88 -13.49
N VAL A 233 6.16 5.95 -14.41
CA VAL A 233 7.09 5.73 -15.52
C VAL A 233 6.34 5.39 -16.81
N ALA A 234 6.74 6.00 -17.92
CA ALA A 234 6.08 5.87 -19.22
C ALA A 234 4.59 6.29 -19.21
N GLU A 235 4.28 7.30 -18.42
CA GLU A 235 2.91 7.78 -18.21
C GLU A 235 2.44 8.71 -19.34
N MET A 236 3.32 9.56 -19.83
CA MET A 236 2.96 10.64 -20.75
C MET A 236 3.79 10.64 -22.03
N ASP A 237 3.19 11.05 -23.16
CA ASP A 237 3.87 11.18 -24.45
C ASP A 237 5.10 12.11 -24.40
N TYR A 238 5.02 13.19 -23.61
CA TYR A 238 6.15 14.11 -23.47
C TYR A 238 7.34 13.46 -22.74
N GLU A 239 7.09 12.60 -21.76
CA GLU A 239 8.12 11.83 -21.06
C GLU A 239 8.88 10.94 -22.03
N MET A 240 8.14 10.19 -22.86
CA MET A 240 8.71 9.35 -23.90
C MET A 240 9.57 10.15 -24.89
N THR A 241 9.10 11.34 -25.27
CA THR A 241 9.81 12.23 -26.19
C THR A 241 11.06 12.80 -25.55
N GLN A 242 10.94 13.33 -24.34
CA GLN A 242 12.05 13.96 -23.62
C GLN A 242 13.20 12.99 -23.37
N LEU A 243 12.93 11.77 -22.92
CA LEU A 243 13.98 10.80 -22.63
C LEU A 243 14.62 10.25 -23.90
N ARG A 244 13.86 10.10 -24.99
CA ARG A 244 14.42 9.75 -26.29
C ARG A 244 15.34 10.84 -26.85
N GLU A 245 14.96 12.10 -26.71
CA GLU A 245 15.77 13.23 -27.17
C GLU A 245 17.05 13.44 -26.35
N GLN A 246 16.95 13.28 -25.01
CA GLN A 246 18.06 13.51 -24.11
C GLN A 246 19.04 12.34 -24.02
N TYR A 247 18.51 11.10 -23.98
CA TYR A 247 19.29 9.90 -23.67
C TYR A 247 19.22 8.82 -24.77
N GLY A 248 18.36 8.98 -25.78
CA GLY A 248 18.13 7.95 -26.80
C GLY A 248 17.38 6.72 -26.29
N MET A 249 16.72 6.81 -25.15
CA MET A 249 16.12 5.69 -24.42
C MET A 249 14.62 5.91 -24.16
N THR A 250 13.89 4.83 -23.99
CA THR A 250 12.56 4.86 -23.35
C THR A 250 12.70 5.07 -21.84
N PRO A 251 11.64 5.49 -21.12
CA PRO A 251 11.69 5.66 -19.66
C PRO A 251 12.15 4.39 -18.93
N ILE A 252 11.71 3.22 -19.35
CA ILE A 252 12.11 1.95 -18.72
C ILE A 252 13.59 1.63 -18.97
N GLU A 253 14.08 1.78 -20.21
CA GLU A 253 15.50 1.62 -20.54
C GLU A 253 16.38 2.62 -19.78
N PHE A 254 15.88 3.84 -19.59
CA PHE A 254 16.57 4.85 -18.81
C PHE A 254 16.69 4.44 -17.33
N MET A 255 15.61 3.93 -16.71
CA MET A 255 15.63 3.45 -15.32
C MET A 255 16.64 2.29 -15.13
N GLU A 256 16.70 1.37 -16.09
CA GLU A 256 17.69 0.30 -16.11
C GLU A 256 19.11 0.87 -16.27
N HIS A 257 19.30 1.82 -17.18
CA HIS A 257 20.61 2.45 -17.46
C HIS A 257 21.20 3.15 -16.22
N ILE A 258 20.38 3.88 -15.46
CA ILE A 258 20.84 4.53 -14.22
C ILE A 258 20.98 3.57 -13.04
N GLY A 259 20.57 2.31 -13.19
CA GLY A 259 20.66 1.28 -12.16
C GLY A 259 19.63 1.43 -11.04
N ALA A 260 18.50 2.11 -11.31
CA ALA A 260 17.40 2.30 -10.37
C ALA A 260 16.33 1.20 -10.43
N VAL A 261 16.48 0.22 -11.32
CA VAL A 261 15.67 -1.01 -11.36
C VAL A 261 16.54 -2.19 -11.79
N SER A 262 16.21 -3.39 -11.32
CA SER A 262 16.76 -4.63 -11.86
C SER A 262 15.70 -5.34 -12.70
N TYR A 263 16.13 -6.16 -13.66
CA TYR A 263 15.21 -6.91 -14.52
C TYR A 263 14.27 -7.85 -13.74
N THR A 264 14.56 -8.15 -12.48
CA THR A 264 13.69 -8.94 -11.60
C THR A 264 12.42 -8.19 -11.20
N HIS A 265 12.38 -6.87 -11.35
CA HIS A 265 11.21 -6.02 -11.10
C HIS A 265 10.37 -5.76 -12.37
N LEU A 266 10.86 -6.18 -13.54
CA LEU A 266 10.21 -5.99 -14.85
C LEU A 266 9.39 -7.22 -15.31
N ARG A 267 9.07 -8.14 -14.40
CA ARG A 267 8.27 -9.33 -14.70
C ARG A 267 6.82 -9.17 -14.35
#